data_e047f4ffdac8dfd78898ab4687fbe00b
#
_entry.id   e047f4ffdac8dfd78898ab4687fbe00b
#
_cell.length_a   1.000
_cell.length_b   1.000
_cell.length_c   1.000
_cell.angle_alpha   90.00
_cell.angle_beta   90.00
_cell.angle_gamma   90.00
#
_symmetry.space_group_name_H-M   'P 1'
#
loop_
_entity.id
_entity.type
_entity.pdbx_description
1 polymer ?
#
loop_
_entity_poly.entity_id
_entity_poly.type
_entity_poly.pdbx_seq_one_letter_code
_entity_poly.pdbx_strand_id
1 'polypeptide(L)'
;MSDVTNDRDAGRTPRRWNPLARAARCGEALDAWRTRRHGHAPPAHDTGGAPPPSEPAAVESVLWRMRTTVRDEPGALAALCTALAERRVDILNLQTHPLGAHTVDEFLLRVPAGTDLAGAVAAGGGTDTWAERADAHDLVDGPTRMLGLAARAATDAAELPLVLRQLLGRCTIRSHAAAVIGGGADAVPPAGVLEDTVIRLPDPEGGVITVERPYLPFTPTEFARARALVELDARLGPRMPRGRDVLTLPEGRRVSVRRADTADLDAARAMHERCSAETLRRRYHGPVGDATRYLDHLLSPRFGRTLAAQTASGDIVALGHLLWDGDETEVALIVEDAWQRRGIGAELLSRLVDMAVEAGCAHVYAVTQASNTGMVAAMRGLGLPLDYQVEEGTLVVTARLTPVPSHSAPEAGERVARH
;
A
#
# COMPACT_ATOMS: atom_id res chain seq x y z
N MET A 1 28.22 -50.11 -43.00
CA MET A 1 27.94 -50.72 -41.68
C MET A 1 28.10 -49.69 -40.65
N SER A 2 26.94 -49.33 -40.06
CA SER A 2 26.64 -48.80 -38.70
C SER A 2 27.19 -47.38 -38.43
N ASP A 3 26.50 -46.35 -38.64
CA ASP A 3 25.28 -45.83 -37.93
C ASP A 3 25.48 -45.79 -36.40
N VAL A 4 25.73 -44.60 -35.82
CA VAL A 4 25.26 -44.18 -34.53
C VAL A 4 25.04 -42.67 -34.56
N THR A 5 23.82 -42.27 -34.78
CA THR A 5 23.23 -40.98 -34.47
C THR A 5 23.38 -40.68 -32.97
N ASN A 6 23.81 -39.47 -32.63
CA ASN A 6 23.59 -38.90 -31.30
C ASN A 6 22.86 -37.57 -31.42
N ASP A 7 21.56 -37.72 -31.42
CA ASP A 7 20.58 -36.65 -31.29
C ASP A 7 20.39 -36.36 -29.80
N ARG A 8 20.90 -35.25 -29.30
CA ARG A 8 20.53 -34.61 -28.02
C ARG A 8 21.17 -33.25 -27.92
N ASP A 9 20.61 -32.24 -28.59
CA ASP A 9 20.56 -30.88 -28.03
C ASP A 9 19.51 -30.05 -28.78
N ALA A 10 18.27 -30.42 -28.58
CA ALA A 10 17.13 -29.63 -29.03
C ALA A 10 16.53 -28.90 -27.83
N GLY A 11 16.68 -27.55 -27.80
CA GLY A 11 15.65 -26.71 -27.24
C GLY A 11 15.81 -26.32 -25.77
N ARG A 12 16.85 -25.62 -25.39
CA ARG A 12 16.74 -24.68 -24.26
C ARG A 12 16.74 -23.26 -24.80
N THR A 13 15.55 -22.75 -25.11
CA THR A 13 15.34 -21.31 -25.24
C THR A 13 15.76 -20.64 -23.93
N PRO A 14 16.59 -19.58 -23.97
CA PRO A 14 16.92 -18.84 -22.76
C PRO A 14 15.64 -18.24 -22.18
N ARG A 15 15.31 -18.63 -20.96
CA ARG A 15 14.19 -18.04 -20.21
C ARG A 15 14.47 -16.54 -20.14
N ARG A 16 13.65 -15.76 -20.82
CA ARG A 16 13.68 -14.32 -20.77
C ARG A 16 13.52 -13.90 -19.30
N TRP A 17 14.54 -13.25 -18.78
CA TRP A 17 14.51 -12.66 -17.46
C TRP A 17 13.44 -11.58 -17.41
N ASN A 18 12.44 -11.77 -16.54
CA ASN A 18 11.40 -10.79 -16.31
C ASN A 18 11.45 -10.40 -14.82
N PRO A 19 11.96 -9.21 -14.47
CA PRO A 19 12.03 -8.77 -13.08
C PRO A 19 10.65 -8.60 -12.44
N LEU A 20 9.62 -8.24 -13.22
CA LEU A 20 8.25 -8.15 -12.74
C LEU A 20 7.68 -9.54 -12.38
N ALA A 21 8.06 -10.59 -13.12
CA ALA A 21 7.68 -11.96 -12.80
C ALA A 21 8.47 -12.55 -11.62
N ARG A 22 9.57 -11.92 -11.22
CA ARG A 22 10.33 -12.31 -10.04
C ARG A 22 9.87 -11.56 -8.79
N ALA A 23 9.45 -10.32 -8.93
CA ALA A 23 8.70 -9.60 -7.90
C ALA A 23 7.40 -10.33 -7.57
N ALA A 24 6.66 -10.84 -8.57
CA ALA A 24 5.48 -11.65 -8.37
C ALA A 24 5.78 -12.97 -7.63
N ARG A 25 6.94 -13.63 -7.89
CA ARG A 25 7.35 -14.84 -7.16
C ARG A 25 7.88 -14.56 -5.76
N CYS A 26 8.48 -13.39 -5.52
CA CYS A 26 8.77 -12.94 -4.16
C CYS A 26 7.48 -12.66 -3.38
N GLY A 27 6.43 -12.15 -4.03
CA GLY A 27 5.10 -11.99 -3.46
C GLY A 27 4.50 -13.33 -3.01
N GLU A 28 4.61 -14.38 -3.82
CA GLU A 28 4.12 -15.73 -3.48
C GLU A 28 4.86 -16.36 -2.29
N ALA A 29 6.17 -16.15 -2.18
CA ALA A 29 6.96 -16.59 -1.02
C ALA A 29 6.62 -15.79 0.24
N LEU A 30 6.34 -14.49 0.11
CA LEU A 30 5.87 -13.61 1.17
C LEU A 30 4.45 -13.97 1.63
N ASP A 31 3.55 -14.36 0.72
CA ASP A 31 2.20 -14.84 1.06
C ASP A 31 2.25 -16.15 1.85
N ALA A 32 3.14 -17.08 1.52
CA ALA A 32 3.40 -18.29 2.31
C ALA A 32 3.98 -17.98 3.70
N TRP A 33 4.70 -16.87 3.86
CA TRP A 33 5.20 -16.37 5.14
C TRP A 33 4.10 -15.70 5.98
N ARG A 34 3.20 -14.92 5.37
CA ARG A 34 2.02 -14.31 6.03
C ARG A 34 1.16 -15.36 6.73
N THR A 35 0.85 -16.44 6.04
CA THR A 35 0.01 -17.53 6.58
C THR A 35 0.63 -18.17 7.80
N ARG A 36 1.96 -18.19 7.93
CA ARG A 36 2.69 -18.74 9.08
C ARG A 36 2.81 -17.79 10.27
N ARG A 37 2.74 -16.47 10.05
CA ARG A 37 2.96 -15.45 11.11
C ARG A 37 1.71 -15.14 11.94
N HIS A 38 0.52 -15.36 11.40
CA HIS A 38 -0.74 -15.09 12.11
C HIS A 38 -1.17 -16.19 13.08
N GLY A 39 -0.36 -17.24 13.27
CA GLY A 39 -0.66 -18.39 14.13
C GLY A 39 -0.14 -18.33 15.58
N HIS A 40 0.54 -17.25 16.01
CA HIS A 40 1.09 -17.17 17.37
C HIS A 40 0.60 -15.93 18.10
N ALA A 41 -0.31 -16.13 19.07
CA ALA A 41 -0.67 -15.16 20.08
C ALA A 41 0.43 -15.09 21.16
N PRO A 42 0.83 -13.90 21.65
CA PRO A 42 1.79 -13.79 22.74
C PRO A 42 1.14 -14.17 24.09
N PRO A 43 1.91 -14.72 25.04
CA PRO A 43 1.41 -15.05 26.37
C PRO A 43 1.15 -13.80 27.20
N ALA A 44 0.07 -13.82 27.97
CA ALA A 44 -0.32 -12.79 28.94
C ALA A 44 0.64 -12.78 30.13
N HIS A 45 1.17 -11.61 30.50
CA HIS A 45 1.86 -11.38 31.75
C HIS A 45 0.86 -10.88 32.80
N ASP A 46 0.76 -11.65 33.88
CA ASP A 46 -0.01 -11.40 35.09
C ASP A 46 0.80 -10.48 36.03
N THR A 47 0.28 -9.30 36.37
CA THR A 47 0.77 -8.48 37.48
C THR A 47 -0.39 -8.12 38.38
N GLY A 48 -0.50 -8.86 39.52
CA GLY A 48 -1.50 -8.65 40.53
C GLY A 48 -1.28 -7.35 41.32
N GLY A 49 -2.34 -6.58 41.45
CA GLY A 49 -2.48 -5.43 42.34
C GLY A 49 -3.96 -5.17 42.59
N ALA A 50 -4.43 -5.23 43.84
CA ALA A 50 -5.83 -5.08 44.24
C ALA A 50 -6.36 -3.64 44.01
N PRO A 51 -7.61 -3.47 43.55
CA PRO A 51 -8.18 -2.16 43.24
C PRO A 51 -8.94 -1.52 44.43
N PRO A 52 -9.12 -0.16 44.40
CA PRO A 52 -10.04 0.55 45.27
C PRO A 52 -11.50 0.35 44.84
N PRO A 53 -12.52 0.67 45.70
CA PRO A 53 -13.91 0.32 45.48
C PRO A 53 -14.52 1.07 44.29
N SER A 54 -15.20 0.30 43.47
CA SER A 54 -15.64 0.55 42.11
C SER A 54 -16.84 1.49 41.97
N GLU A 55 -16.71 2.50 41.14
CA GLU A 55 -17.79 2.97 40.25
C GLU A 55 -18.28 1.80 39.39
N PRO A 56 -19.58 1.78 38.95
CA PRO A 56 -20.08 0.67 38.15
C PRO A 56 -19.17 0.53 36.91
N ALA A 57 -18.50 -0.60 36.78
CA ALA A 57 -17.53 -0.90 35.77
C ALA A 57 -18.11 -0.56 34.40
N ALA A 58 -17.53 0.42 33.72
CA ALA A 58 -17.82 0.67 32.32
C ALA A 58 -17.56 -0.66 31.59
N VAL A 59 -18.61 -1.26 31.04
CA VAL A 59 -18.51 -2.50 30.27
C VAL A 59 -17.52 -2.23 29.16
N GLU A 60 -16.38 -2.90 29.23
CA GLU A 60 -15.35 -2.76 28.18
C GLU A 60 -16.00 -3.03 26.84
N SER A 61 -16.04 -2.03 25.97
CA SER A 61 -16.67 -2.13 24.68
C SER A 61 -15.65 -1.90 23.57
N VAL A 62 -15.82 -2.58 22.46
CA VAL A 62 -14.91 -2.57 21.33
C VAL A 62 -15.65 -2.10 20.09
N LEU A 63 -14.98 -1.30 19.27
CA LEU A 63 -15.53 -0.88 17.97
C LEU A 63 -15.38 -2.01 16.95
N TRP A 64 -16.44 -2.24 16.19
CA TRP A 64 -16.51 -3.21 15.11
C TRP A 64 -17.11 -2.58 13.87
N ARG A 65 -16.51 -2.87 12.73
CA ARG A 65 -17.11 -2.68 11.42
C ARG A 65 -17.70 -4.01 10.96
N MET A 66 -18.94 -4.00 10.57
CA MET A 66 -19.66 -5.20 10.19
C MET A 66 -20.44 -4.95 8.89
N ARG A 67 -20.44 -5.96 8.03
CA ARG A 67 -21.28 -6.01 6.84
C ARG A 67 -22.09 -7.30 6.87
N THR A 68 -23.39 -7.21 6.54
CA THR A 68 -24.26 -8.36 6.43
C THR A 68 -25.30 -8.16 5.34
N THR A 69 -25.79 -9.23 4.77
CA THR A 69 -26.87 -9.21 3.77
C THR A 69 -28.18 -9.54 4.46
N VAL A 70 -29.20 -8.75 4.21
CA VAL A 70 -30.59 -9.01 4.64
C VAL A 70 -31.52 -8.98 3.43
N ARG A 71 -32.72 -9.59 3.54
CA ARG A 71 -33.74 -9.49 2.49
C ARG A 71 -34.23 -8.05 2.39
N ASP A 72 -34.49 -7.58 1.17
CA ASP A 72 -35.08 -6.27 0.93
C ASP A 72 -36.60 -6.34 1.14
N GLU A 73 -37.02 -6.54 2.40
CA GLU A 73 -38.42 -6.66 2.83
C GLU A 73 -38.68 -5.71 4.02
N PRO A 74 -39.87 -5.11 4.09
CA PRO A 74 -40.25 -4.28 5.24
C PRO A 74 -40.09 -5.04 6.57
N GLY A 75 -39.30 -4.47 7.48
CA GLY A 75 -39.05 -5.06 8.80
C GLY A 75 -37.75 -5.90 8.92
N ALA A 76 -37.11 -6.30 7.84
CA ALA A 76 -35.87 -7.10 7.90
C ALA A 76 -34.74 -6.37 8.66
N LEU A 77 -34.49 -5.13 8.31
CA LEU A 77 -33.53 -4.28 9.04
C LEU A 77 -33.96 -4.05 10.50
N ALA A 78 -35.21 -3.88 10.77
CA ALA A 78 -35.75 -3.70 12.13
C ALA A 78 -35.49 -4.96 12.99
N ALA A 79 -35.68 -6.16 12.44
CA ALA A 79 -35.40 -7.41 13.12
C ALA A 79 -33.90 -7.54 13.46
N LEU A 80 -33.02 -7.19 12.53
CA LEU A 80 -31.57 -7.17 12.75
C LEU A 80 -31.19 -6.16 13.85
N CYS A 81 -31.68 -4.94 13.79
CA CYS A 81 -31.43 -3.92 14.82
C CYS A 81 -31.92 -4.37 16.20
N THR A 82 -33.12 -5.03 16.26
CA THR A 82 -33.66 -5.58 17.52
C THR A 82 -32.71 -6.65 18.11
N ALA A 83 -32.24 -7.59 17.28
CA ALA A 83 -31.34 -8.64 17.73
C ALA A 83 -29.98 -8.09 18.23
N LEU A 84 -29.48 -7.02 17.63
CA LEU A 84 -28.29 -6.30 18.09
C LEU A 84 -28.58 -5.58 19.43
N ALA A 85 -29.71 -4.90 19.55
CA ALA A 85 -30.09 -4.18 20.76
C ALA A 85 -30.26 -5.12 21.97
N GLU A 86 -30.83 -6.32 21.80
CA GLU A 86 -30.94 -7.36 22.85
C GLU A 86 -29.58 -7.77 23.42
N ARG A 87 -28.52 -7.66 22.64
CA ARG A 87 -27.12 -7.90 23.05
C ARG A 87 -26.39 -6.65 23.51
N ARG A 88 -27.12 -5.53 23.71
CA ARG A 88 -26.58 -4.22 24.09
C ARG A 88 -25.53 -3.69 23.13
N VAL A 89 -25.62 -4.05 21.85
CA VAL A 89 -24.80 -3.51 20.79
C VAL A 89 -25.33 -2.14 20.41
N ASP A 90 -24.44 -1.13 20.43
CA ASP A 90 -24.77 0.24 20.06
C ASP A 90 -24.39 0.46 18.58
N ILE A 91 -25.35 0.96 17.78
CA ILE A 91 -25.17 1.25 16.36
C ILE A 91 -24.74 2.71 16.22
N LEU A 92 -23.46 2.93 15.85
CA LEU A 92 -22.88 4.26 15.69
C LEU A 92 -23.13 4.82 14.27
N ASN A 93 -23.10 3.94 13.27
CA ASN A 93 -23.37 4.28 11.88
C ASN A 93 -23.99 3.09 11.16
N LEU A 94 -24.84 3.38 10.18
CA LEU A 94 -25.47 2.39 9.31
C LEU A 94 -25.54 2.95 7.89
N GLN A 95 -25.10 2.16 6.92
CA GLN A 95 -25.29 2.42 5.50
C GLN A 95 -25.91 1.19 4.84
N THR A 96 -26.98 1.40 4.08
CA THR A 96 -27.70 0.34 3.39
C THR A 96 -27.47 0.46 1.90
N HIS A 97 -27.12 -0.65 1.25
CA HIS A 97 -26.83 -0.74 -0.17
C HIS A 97 -27.80 -1.73 -0.82
N PRO A 98 -28.81 -1.27 -1.58
CA PRO A 98 -29.73 -2.16 -2.29
C PRO A 98 -28.98 -3.03 -3.31
N LEU A 99 -29.26 -4.34 -3.32
CA LEU A 99 -28.67 -5.32 -4.21
C LEU A 99 -29.74 -6.34 -4.67
N GLY A 100 -30.55 -5.97 -5.64
CA GLY A 100 -31.63 -6.80 -6.16
C GLY A 100 -32.72 -7.06 -5.12
N ALA A 101 -32.94 -8.31 -4.72
CA ALA A 101 -33.92 -8.71 -3.70
C ALA A 101 -33.37 -8.67 -2.27
N HIS A 102 -32.15 -8.14 -2.09
CA HIS A 102 -31.47 -8.04 -0.81
C HIS A 102 -30.89 -6.65 -0.62
N THR A 103 -30.53 -6.32 0.62
CA THR A 103 -29.68 -5.18 0.93
C THR A 103 -28.40 -5.68 1.59
N VAL A 104 -27.31 -5.01 1.30
CA VAL A 104 -26.05 -5.16 2.04
C VAL A 104 -25.97 -4.00 3.02
N ASP A 105 -26.00 -4.30 4.30
CA ASP A 105 -25.98 -3.32 5.36
C ASP A 105 -24.61 -3.28 6.02
N GLU A 106 -24.00 -2.09 6.05
CA GLU A 106 -22.74 -1.81 6.71
C GLU A 106 -22.96 -1.06 8.00
N PHE A 107 -22.43 -1.62 9.08
CA PHE A 107 -22.57 -1.07 10.43
C PHE A 107 -21.20 -0.68 10.99
N LEU A 108 -21.17 0.43 11.71
CA LEU A 108 -20.16 0.70 12.72
C LEU A 108 -20.81 0.50 14.10
N LEU A 109 -20.29 -0.43 14.85
CA LEU A 109 -20.90 -0.91 16.10
C LEU A 109 -19.95 -0.68 17.28
N ARG A 110 -20.53 -0.35 18.44
CA ARG A 110 -19.88 -0.47 19.73
C ARG A 110 -20.42 -1.71 20.44
N VAL A 111 -19.59 -2.73 20.59
CA VAL A 111 -19.97 -4.07 21.02
C VAL A 111 -19.38 -4.33 22.40
N PRO A 112 -20.17 -4.73 23.43
CA PRO A 112 -19.66 -5.15 24.71
C PRO A 112 -18.70 -6.35 24.57
N ALA A 113 -17.63 -6.38 25.36
CA ALA A 113 -16.68 -7.47 25.33
C ALA A 113 -17.37 -8.82 25.60
N GLY A 114 -16.99 -9.84 24.82
CA GLY A 114 -17.55 -11.19 24.94
C GLY A 114 -18.90 -11.40 24.26
N THR A 115 -19.46 -10.41 23.55
CA THR A 115 -20.71 -10.58 22.80
C THR A 115 -20.51 -11.46 21.57
N ASP A 116 -21.38 -12.47 21.40
CA ASP A 116 -21.48 -13.24 20.17
C ASP A 116 -22.23 -12.41 19.09
N LEU A 117 -21.44 -11.61 18.35
CA LEU A 117 -21.97 -10.73 17.30
C LEU A 117 -22.54 -11.54 16.13
N ALA A 118 -21.87 -12.63 15.74
CA ALA A 118 -22.31 -13.47 14.63
C ALA A 118 -23.65 -14.15 14.92
N GLY A 119 -23.82 -14.71 16.11
CA GLY A 119 -25.09 -15.28 16.55
C GLY A 119 -26.23 -14.25 16.66
N ALA A 120 -25.92 -13.01 17.08
CA ALA A 120 -26.91 -11.94 17.10
C ALA A 120 -27.39 -11.58 15.69
N VAL A 121 -26.48 -11.44 14.74
CA VAL A 121 -26.80 -11.11 13.34
C VAL A 121 -27.61 -12.22 12.67
N ALA A 122 -27.22 -13.48 12.85
CA ALA A 122 -27.96 -14.63 12.33
C ALA A 122 -29.40 -14.69 12.90
N ALA A 123 -29.57 -14.43 14.20
CA ALA A 123 -30.89 -14.37 14.85
C ALA A 123 -31.76 -13.23 14.28
N GLY A 124 -31.17 -12.12 13.84
CA GLY A 124 -31.83 -11.01 13.18
C GLY A 124 -32.07 -11.20 11.68
N GLY A 125 -31.75 -12.39 11.12
CA GLY A 125 -31.96 -12.71 9.69
C GLY A 125 -30.83 -12.25 8.77
N GLY A 126 -29.69 -11.80 9.31
CA GLY A 126 -28.50 -11.47 8.52
C GLY A 126 -27.79 -12.72 8.02
N THR A 127 -27.28 -12.65 6.78
CA THR A 127 -26.51 -13.67 6.08
C THR A 127 -25.23 -13.06 5.56
N ASP A 128 -24.27 -13.88 5.11
CA ASP A 128 -22.97 -13.45 4.54
C ASP A 128 -22.29 -12.38 5.40
N THR A 129 -22.27 -12.61 6.71
CA THR A 129 -21.78 -11.65 7.67
C THR A 129 -20.26 -11.63 7.74
N TRP A 130 -19.70 -10.46 7.59
CA TRP A 130 -18.30 -10.15 7.81
C TRP A 130 -18.13 -9.09 8.89
N ALA A 131 -17.19 -9.26 9.81
CA ALA A 131 -16.92 -8.30 10.86
C ALA A 131 -15.42 -8.22 11.17
N GLU A 132 -14.93 -6.99 11.37
CA GLU A 132 -13.56 -6.72 11.82
C GLU A 132 -13.56 -5.65 12.90
N ARG A 133 -12.44 -5.56 13.65
CA ARG A 133 -12.26 -4.49 14.62
C ARG A 133 -12.07 -3.17 13.89
N ALA A 134 -12.82 -2.16 14.33
CA ALA A 134 -12.75 -0.79 13.85
C ALA A 134 -11.87 0.06 14.77
N ASP A 135 -11.38 1.17 14.27
CA ASP A 135 -10.60 2.15 15.02
C ASP A 135 -11.31 3.51 15.10
N ALA A 136 -10.65 4.50 15.75
CA ALA A 136 -11.22 5.83 15.91
C ALA A 136 -11.43 6.59 14.58
N HIS A 137 -10.70 6.23 13.51
CA HIS A 137 -10.86 6.85 12.20
C HIS A 137 -12.17 6.42 11.51
N ASP A 138 -12.69 5.24 11.86
CA ASP A 138 -13.97 4.76 11.36
C ASP A 138 -15.18 5.52 11.94
N LEU A 139 -14.97 6.31 13.01
CA LEU A 139 -15.98 7.21 13.58
C LEU A 139 -16.26 8.45 12.71
N VAL A 140 -15.37 8.77 11.78
CA VAL A 140 -15.58 9.88 10.85
C VAL A 140 -16.65 9.47 9.83
N ASP A 141 -17.63 10.36 9.61
CA ASP A 141 -18.70 10.07 8.65
C ASP A 141 -18.17 9.86 7.22
N GLY A 142 -18.89 9.06 6.45
CA GLY A 142 -18.49 8.68 5.10
C GLY A 142 -18.21 9.87 4.16
N PRO A 143 -19.07 10.92 4.10
CA PRO A 143 -18.81 12.11 3.31
C PRO A 143 -17.53 12.85 3.68
N THR A 144 -17.26 13.10 4.96
CA THR A 144 -16.06 13.77 5.44
C THR A 144 -14.82 12.96 5.09
N ARG A 145 -14.86 11.62 5.29
CA ARG A 145 -13.79 10.72 4.89
C ARG A 145 -13.52 10.79 3.38
N MET A 146 -14.56 10.77 2.54
CA MET A 146 -14.41 10.89 1.09
C MET A 146 -13.79 12.20 0.66
N LEU A 147 -14.17 13.33 1.27
CA LEU A 147 -13.55 14.62 1.00
C LEU A 147 -12.06 14.64 1.39
N GLY A 148 -11.70 14.02 2.50
CA GLY A 148 -10.30 13.85 2.92
C GLY A 148 -9.48 13.05 1.91
N LEU A 149 -10.03 11.92 1.41
CA LEU A 149 -9.40 11.10 0.38
C LEU A 149 -9.24 11.87 -0.95
N ALA A 150 -10.27 12.60 -1.36
CA ALA A 150 -10.22 13.43 -2.57
C ALA A 150 -9.18 14.55 -2.44
N ALA A 151 -9.08 15.22 -1.28
CA ALA A 151 -8.09 16.23 -1.01
C ALA A 151 -6.65 15.67 -1.09
N ARG A 152 -6.41 14.48 -0.54
CA ARG A 152 -5.12 13.79 -0.68
C ARG A 152 -4.81 13.45 -2.13
N ALA A 153 -5.74 12.82 -2.84
CA ALA A 153 -5.58 12.53 -4.26
C ALA A 153 -5.27 13.80 -5.07
N ALA A 154 -5.81 14.97 -4.69
CA ALA A 154 -5.58 16.23 -5.40
C ALA A 154 -4.17 16.81 -5.23
N THR A 155 -3.39 16.38 -4.25
CA THR A 155 -2.06 16.93 -3.97
C THR A 155 -0.93 16.24 -4.73
N ASP A 156 -1.07 14.95 -5.01
CA ASP A 156 -0.02 14.12 -5.61
C ASP A 156 -0.67 12.97 -6.41
N ALA A 157 -0.29 12.79 -7.67
CA ALA A 157 -0.78 11.68 -8.49
C ALA A 157 -0.42 10.30 -7.90
N ALA A 158 0.67 10.20 -7.14
CA ALA A 158 1.08 8.97 -6.46
C ALA A 158 0.19 8.60 -5.25
N GLU A 159 -0.73 9.49 -4.83
CA GLU A 159 -1.69 9.19 -3.77
C GLU A 159 -2.85 8.30 -4.25
N LEU A 160 -3.15 8.23 -5.54
CA LEU A 160 -4.33 7.51 -6.02
C LEU A 160 -4.40 6.05 -5.56
N PRO A 161 -3.36 5.21 -5.69
CA PRO A 161 -3.40 3.84 -5.18
C PRO A 161 -3.62 3.76 -3.66
N LEU A 162 -3.04 4.69 -2.91
CA LEU A 162 -3.15 4.74 -1.45
C LEU A 162 -4.56 5.14 -0.99
N VAL A 163 -5.16 6.15 -1.62
CA VAL A 163 -6.53 6.58 -1.29
C VAL A 163 -7.56 5.54 -1.71
N LEU A 164 -7.33 4.82 -2.81
CA LEU A 164 -8.18 3.68 -3.20
C LEU A 164 -8.09 2.56 -2.15
N ARG A 165 -6.90 2.24 -1.65
CA ARG A 165 -6.72 1.25 -0.58
C ARG A 165 -7.43 1.69 0.71
N GLN A 166 -7.29 2.95 1.08
CA GLN A 166 -7.94 3.49 2.27
C GLN A 166 -9.48 3.54 2.13
N LEU A 167 -9.99 3.75 0.91
CA LEU A 167 -11.41 3.70 0.61
C LEU A 167 -11.97 2.27 0.72
N LEU A 168 -11.27 1.30 0.10
CA LEU A 168 -11.77 -0.06 -0.13
C LEU A 168 -11.35 -1.07 0.95
N GLY A 169 -10.49 -0.64 1.89
CA GLY A 169 -10.00 -1.48 2.98
C GLY A 169 -8.88 -2.44 2.52
N ARG A 170 -8.80 -3.60 3.17
CA ARG A 170 -7.79 -4.63 2.85
C ARG A 170 -8.03 -5.21 1.46
N CYS A 171 -7.29 -4.74 0.48
CA CYS A 171 -7.36 -5.18 -0.91
C CYS A 171 -5.97 -5.09 -1.56
N THR A 172 -5.79 -5.82 -2.65
CA THR A 172 -4.60 -5.70 -3.50
C THR A 172 -4.91 -4.77 -4.65
N ILE A 173 -4.06 -3.75 -4.88
CA ILE A 173 -4.20 -2.80 -5.98
C ILE A 173 -3.00 -2.96 -6.90
N ARG A 174 -3.25 -3.14 -8.20
CA ARG A 174 -2.23 -3.24 -9.24
C ARG A 174 -2.57 -2.32 -10.39
N SER A 175 -1.58 -1.56 -10.85
CA SER A 175 -1.68 -0.80 -12.11
C SER A 175 -0.94 -1.55 -13.21
N HIS A 176 -1.58 -1.68 -14.35
CA HIS A 176 -1.04 -2.33 -15.54
C HIS A 176 -0.97 -1.30 -16.67
N ALA A 177 0.24 -1.02 -17.16
CA ALA A 177 0.43 -0.09 -18.26
C ALA A 177 -0.20 -0.63 -19.56
N ALA A 178 -0.69 0.27 -20.42
CA ALA A 178 -1.33 -0.06 -21.69
C ALA A 178 -0.48 -0.98 -22.60
N ALA A 179 0.84 -0.84 -22.56
CA ALA A 179 1.77 -1.66 -23.34
C ALA A 179 1.81 -3.15 -22.92
N VAL A 180 1.33 -3.48 -21.74
CA VAL A 180 1.25 -4.87 -21.20
C VAL A 180 -0.07 -5.51 -21.58
N ILE A 181 -1.11 -4.70 -21.76
CA ILE A 181 -2.46 -5.11 -22.15
C ILE A 181 -2.48 -5.07 -23.67
N GLY A 182 -2.16 -6.20 -24.33
CA GLY A 182 -2.23 -6.32 -25.80
C GLY A 182 -3.61 -5.85 -26.27
N GLY A 183 -3.64 -4.89 -27.18
CA GLY A 183 -4.87 -4.25 -27.68
C GLY A 183 -5.86 -5.27 -28.23
N GLY A 184 -6.89 -5.59 -27.46
CA GLY A 184 -7.92 -6.59 -27.80
C GLY A 184 -8.99 -6.68 -26.72
N ALA A 185 -9.31 -7.88 -26.26
CA ALA A 185 -10.42 -8.19 -25.35
C ALA A 185 -10.28 -7.67 -23.91
N ASP A 186 -9.13 -7.16 -23.51
CA ASP A 186 -8.83 -6.71 -22.12
C ASP A 186 -8.99 -5.19 -21.90
N ALA A 187 -9.48 -4.44 -22.89
CA ALA A 187 -9.74 -3.02 -22.72
C ALA A 187 -10.90 -2.79 -21.76
N VAL A 188 -10.62 -2.15 -20.62
CA VAL A 188 -11.64 -1.78 -19.65
C VAL A 188 -12.49 -0.63 -20.19
N PRO A 189 -13.84 -0.73 -20.13
CA PRO A 189 -14.72 0.36 -20.52
C PRO A 189 -14.42 1.64 -19.72
N PRO A 190 -14.69 2.84 -20.27
CA PRO A 190 -14.51 4.10 -19.51
C PRO A 190 -15.29 4.13 -18.18
N ALA A 191 -16.40 3.41 -18.09
CA ALA A 191 -17.18 3.28 -16.86
C ALA A 191 -16.55 2.36 -15.82
N GLY A 192 -15.49 1.62 -16.18
CA GLY A 192 -14.94 0.54 -15.35
C GLY A 192 -15.80 -0.72 -15.37
N VAL A 193 -15.33 -1.74 -14.64
CA VAL A 193 -16.02 -3.03 -14.48
C VAL A 193 -16.03 -3.39 -13.00
N LEU A 194 -17.18 -3.83 -12.50
CA LEU A 194 -17.36 -4.40 -11.18
C LEU A 194 -17.72 -5.89 -11.33
N GLU A 195 -16.88 -6.75 -10.79
CA GLU A 195 -17.08 -8.20 -10.72
C GLU A 195 -16.91 -8.61 -9.26
N ASP A 196 -17.93 -9.08 -8.59
CA ASP A 196 -17.93 -9.49 -7.18
C ASP A 196 -16.72 -8.98 -6.34
N THR A 197 -15.60 -9.68 -6.45
CA THR A 197 -14.36 -9.43 -5.67
C THR A 197 -13.30 -8.65 -6.44
N VAL A 198 -13.60 -8.19 -7.67
CA VAL A 198 -12.66 -7.48 -8.53
C VAL A 198 -13.28 -6.19 -9.07
N ILE A 199 -12.54 -5.10 -8.94
CA ILE A 199 -12.82 -3.83 -9.62
C ILE A 199 -11.73 -3.59 -10.66
N ARG A 200 -12.12 -3.23 -11.90
CA ARG A 200 -11.20 -2.76 -12.93
C ARG A 200 -11.60 -1.35 -13.38
N LEU A 201 -10.67 -0.42 -13.31
CA LEU A 201 -10.87 0.97 -13.68
C LEU A 201 -9.83 1.40 -14.73
N PRO A 202 -10.19 2.27 -15.69
CA PRO A 202 -9.19 2.83 -16.60
C PRO A 202 -8.19 3.68 -15.84
N ASP A 203 -6.89 3.47 -16.08
CA ASP A 203 -5.85 4.30 -15.46
C ASP A 203 -5.73 5.63 -16.26
N PRO A 204 -5.77 6.80 -15.60
CA PRO A 204 -5.57 8.10 -16.25
C PRO A 204 -4.26 8.25 -17.04
N GLU A 205 -3.20 7.54 -16.64
CA GLU A 205 -1.91 7.53 -17.36
C GLU A 205 -1.87 6.49 -18.49
N GLY A 206 -2.97 5.82 -18.74
CA GLY A 206 -3.11 4.74 -19.73
C GLY A 206 -2.87 3.37 -19.12
N GLY A 207 -3.79 2.44 -19.40
CA GLY A 207 -3.78 1.09 -18.86
C GLY A 207 -4.97 0.82 -17.95
N VAL A 208 -4.79 -0.05 -16.94
CA VAL A 208 -5.86 -0.52 -16.05
C VAL A 208 -5.38 -0.58 -14.60
N ILE A 209 -6.19 -0.03 -13.72
CA ILE A 209 -6.08 -0.25 -12.27
C ILE A 209 -7.00 -1.43 -11.92
N THR A 210 -6.42 -2.51 -11.39
CA THR A 210 -7.15 -3.68 -10.88
C THR A 210 -7.10 -3.68 -9.36
N VAL A 211 -8.26 -3.83 -8.73
CA VAL A 211 -8.40 -3.96 -7.29
C VAL A 211 -9.04 -5.31 -6.97
N GLU A 212 -8.41 -6.10 -6.12
CA GLU A 212 -8.84 -7.45 -5.75
C GLU A 212 -9.04 -7.56 -4.24
N ARG A 213 -10.19 -8.13 -3.83
CA ARG A 213 -10.54 -8.40 -2.43
C ARG A 213 -11.27 -9.74 -2.32
N PRO A 214 -10.53 -10.88 -2.25
CA PRO A 214 -11.12 -12.22 -2.42
C PRO A 214 -12.05 -12.66 -1.29
N TYR A 215 -12.01 -12.01 -0.13
CA TYR A 215 -12.78 -12.41 1.06
C TYR A 215 -14.11 -11.65 1.23
N LEU A 216 -14.38 -10.62 0.43
CA LEU A 216 -15.58 -9.79 0.57
C LEU A 216 -15.93 -9.13 -0.77
N PRO A 217 -17.10 -9.38 -1.35
CA PRO A 217 -17.54 -8.72 -2.58
C PRO A 217 -17.57 -7.20 -2.45
N PHE A 218 -17.29 -6.50 -3.54
CA PHE A 218 -17.42 -5.06 -3.61
C PHE A 218 -18.88 -4.65 -3.81
N THR A 219 -19.28 -3.56 -3.17
CA THR A 219 -20.61 -2.97 -3.39
C THR A 219 -20.60 -2.00 -4.59
N PRO A 220 -21.75 -1.76 -5.25
CA PRO A 220 -21.87 -0.73 -6.27
C PRO A 220 -21.45 0.66 -5.78
N THR A 221 -21.67 0.97 -4.50
CA THR A 221 -21.28 2.24 -3.89
C THR A 221 -19.76 2.36 -3.74
N GLU A 222 -19.07 1.31 -3.31
CA GLU A 222 -17.59 1.27 -3.27
C GLU A 222 -17.02 1.49 -4.66
N PHE A 223 -17.55 0.80 -5.67
CA PHE A 223 -17.17 0.96 -7.06
C PHE A 223 -17.38 2.39 -7.56
N ALA A 224 -18.57 2.98 -7.33
CA ALA A 224 -18.86 4.35 -7.75
C ALA A 224 -17.92 5.38 -7.10
N ARG A 225 -17.57 5.21 -5.82
CA ARG A 225 -16.61 6.06 -5.10
C ARG A 225 -15.20 5.91 -5.65
N ALA A 226 -14.75 4.68 -5.89
CA ALA A 226 -13.43 4.40 -6.47
C ALA A 226 -13.31 5.02 -7.87
N ARG A 227 -14.34 4.86 -8.72
CA ARG A 227 -14.41 5.48 -10.03
C ARG A 227 -14.35 7.00 -9.94
N ALA A 228 -15.09 7.62 -9.03
CA ALA A 228 -15.06 9.08 -8.85
C ALA A 228 -13.68 9.61 -8.47
N LEU A 229 -12.90 8.89 -7.66
CA LEU A 229 -11.51 9.24 -7.34
C LEU A 229 -10.59 9.13 -8.55
N VAL A 230 -10.74 8.09 -9.37
CA VAL A 230 -9.99 7.94 -10.62
C VAL A 230 -10.35 9.03 -11.63
N GLU A 231 -11.63 9.37 -11.78
CA GLU A 231 -12.09 10.47 -12.62
C GLU A 231 -11.56 11.84 -12.15
N LEU A 232 -11.51 12.05 -10.83
CA LEU A 232 -10.90 13.26 -10.24
C LEU A 232 -9.43 13.35 -10.60
N ASP A 233 -8.69 12.26 -10.43
CA ASP A 233 -7.27 12.16 -10.76
C ASP A 233 -7.03 12.47 -12.25
N ALA A 234 -7.82 11.88 -13.15
CA ALA A 234 -7.75 12.12 -14.58
C ALA A 234 -7.97 13.61 -14.95
N ARG A 235 -8.93 14.28 -14.28
CA ARG A 235 -9.23 15.70 -14.54
C ARG A 235 -8.15 16.63 -14.00
N LEU A 236 -7.49 16.28 -12.92
CA LEU A 236 -6.42 17.08 -12.33
C LEU A 236 -5.11 16.92 -13.11
N GLY A 237 -4.92 15.82 -13.82
CA GLY A 237 -3.71 15.50 -14.58
C GLY A 237 -2.47 15.27 -13.71
N PRO A 238 -1.29 15.22 -14.31
CA PRO A 238 -0.04 15.00 -13.60
C PRO A 238 0.22 16.12 -12.59
N ARG A 239 0.50 15.74 -11.37
CA ARG A 239 0.81 16.66 -10.27
C ARG A 239 1.72 15.99 -9.24
N MET A 240 2.65 16.76 -8.72
CA MET A 240 3.66 16.31 -7.79
C MET A 240 4.04 17.45 -6.85
N PRO A 241 4.26 17.20 -5.55
CA PRO A 241 4.75 18.21 -4.62
C PRO A 241 6.09 18.80 -5.08
N ARG A 242 6.18 20.12 -5.16
CA ARG A 242 7.38 20.85 -5.61
C ARG A 242 8.26 21.23 -4.42
N GLY A 243 8.78 20.25 -3.69
CA GLY A 243 9.79 20.45 -2.66
C GLY A 243 11.20 20.24 -3.23
N ARG A 244 12.15 21.07 -2.82
CA ARG A 244 13.57 20.87 -3.10
C ARG A 244 14.37 21.17 -1.85
N ASP A 245 15.02 20.15 -1.31
CA ASP A 245 15.87 20.27 -0.14
C ASP A 245 17.34 20.22 -0.56
N VAL A 246 18.19 20.87 0.18
CA VAL A 246 19.62 20.87 -0.08
C VAL A 246 20.32 20.00 0.94
N LEU A 247 20.97 18.94 0.47
CA LEU A 247 21.85 18.09 1.24
C LEU A 247 23.29 18.58 1.09
N THR A 248 23.96 18.86 2.19
CA THR A 248 25.39 19.15 2.20
C THR A 248 26.14 17.89 2.56
N LEU A 249 26.99 17.43 1.65
CA LEU A 249 27.82 16.25 1.82
C LEU A 249 29.01 16.53 2.74
N PRO A 250 29.65 15.49 3.34
CA PRO A 250 30.76 15.65 4.26
C PRO A 250 31.94 16.49 3.72
N GLU A 251 32.20 16.42 2.41
CA GLU A 251 33.22 17.21 1.71
C GLU A 251 32.77 18.64 1.33
N GLY A 252 31.63 19.11 1.82
CA GLY A 252 31.09 20.44 1.54
C GLY A 252 30.39 20.59 0.19
N ARG A 253 30.30 19.56 -0.63
CA ARG A 253 29.51 19.57 -1.86
C ARG A 253 28.03 19.59 -1.52
N ARG A 254 27.24 20.26 -2.35
CA ARG A 254 25.80 20.37 -2.18
C ARG A 254 25.09 19.66 -3.32
N VAL A 255 24.11 18.85 -2.98
CA VAL A 255 23.14 18.25 -3.92
C VAL A 255 21.74 18.64 -3.48
N SER A 256 20.84 18.83 -4.43
CA SER A 256 19.42 19.03 -4.11
C SER A 256 18.69 17.70 -4.21
N VAL A 257 17.83 17.42 -3.24
CA VAL A 257 16.92 16.26 -3.25
C VAL A 257 15.52 16.76 -3.58
N ARG A 258 14.88 16.16 -4.57
CA ARG A 258 13.52 16.49 -5.00
C ARG A 258 12.77 15.25 -5.48
N ARG A 259 11.46 15.37 -5.60
CA ARG A 259 10.65 14.39 -6.31
C ARG A 259 11.05 14.36 -7.79
N ALA A 260 10.97 13.17 -8.38
CA ALA A 260 11.18 12.93 -9.80
C ALA A 260 9.99 12.17 -10.38
N ASP A 261 9.71 12.42 -11.66
CA ASP A 261 8.64 11.78 -12.42
C ASP A 261 9.11 11.43 -13.85
N THR A 262 8.19 11.06 -14.72
CA THR A 262 8.46 10.68 -16.10
C THR A 262 9.10 11.79 -16.94
N ALA A 263 8.98 13.07 -16.54
CA ALA A 263 9.68 14.17 -17.18
C ALA A 263 11.22 14.12 -16.97
N ASP A 264 11.67 13.38 -15.94
CA ASP A 264 13.08 13.17 -15.65
C ASP A 264 13.71 11.97 -16.37
N LEU A 265 12.97 11.29 -17.27
CA LEU A 265 13.39 10.05 -17.91
C LEU A 265 14.75 10.15 -18.59
N ASP A 266 14.98 11.21 -19.36
CA ASP A 266 16.25 11.40 -20.09
C ASP A 266 17.43 11.67 -19.14
N ALA A 267 17.21 12.46 -18.08
CA ALA A 267 18.21 12.72 -17.06
C ALA A 267 18.54 11.46 -16.24
N ALA A 268 17.52 10.65 -15.94
CA ALA A 268 17.70 9.35 -15.27
C ALA A 268 18.45 8.36 -16.17
N ARG A 269 18.16 8.33 -17.46
CA ARG A 269 18.89 7.51 -18.44
C ARG A 269 20.37 7.92 -18.52
N ALA A 270 20.64 9.21 -18.66
CA ALA A 270 22.00 9.73 -18.68
C ALA A 270 22.78 9.37 -17.38
N MET A 271 22.13 9.39 -16.23
CA MET A 271 22.71 8.92 -14.97
C MET A 271 23.04 7.42 -15.03
N HIS A 272 22.15 6.58 -15.56
CA HIS A 272 22.38 5.14 -15.68
C HIS A 272 23.55 4.81 -16.63
N GLU A 273 23.73 5.58 -17.70
CA GLU A 273 24.85 5.45 -18.62
C GLU A 273 26.20 5.76 -17.95
N ARG A 274 26.21 6.60 -16.92
CA ARG A 274 27.42 6.89 -16.11
C ARG A 274 27.67 5.88 -14.98
N CYS A 275 26.72 4.99 -14.70
CA CYS A 275 26.89 3.93 -13.72
C CYS A 275 27.70 2.76 -14.29
N SER A 276 28.53 2.17 -13.45
CA SER A 276 29.22 0.93 -13.81
C SER A 276 28.24 -0.24 -13.97
N ALA A 277 28.63 -1.24 -14.76
CA ALA A 277 27.87 -2.49 -14.89
C ALA A 277 27.63 -3.18 -13.54
N GLU A 278 28.54 -3.03 -12.58
CA GLU A 278 28.41 -3.56 -11.23
C GLU A 278 27.29 -2.84 -10.45
N THR A 279 27.25 -1.52 -10.51
CA THR A 279 26.19 -0.71 -9.87
C THR A 279 24.82 -1.05 -10.45
N LEU A 280 24.69 -1.16 -11.77
CA LEU A 280 23.47 -1.57 -12.43
C LEU A 280 23.04 -2.99 -12.05
N ARG A 281 23.99 -3.94 -12.01
CA ARG A 281 23.70 -5.33 -11.64
C ARG A 281 23.21 -5.45 -10.18
N ARG A 282 23.80 -4.68 -9.26
CA ARG A 282 23.34 -4.64 -7.86
C ARG A 282 21.92 -4.08 -7.72
N ARG A 283 21.57 -3.12 -8.55
CA ARG A 283 20.22 -2.52 -8.53
C ARG A 283 19.17 -3.42 -9.17
N TYR A 284 19.49 -4.02 -10.33
CA TYR A 284 18.52 -4.72 -11.15
C TYR A 284 18.61 -6.25 -11.08
N HIS A 285 19.55 -6.80 -10.32
CA HIS A 285 19.77 -8.23 -10.11
C HIS A 285 19.99 -9.04 -11.41
N GLY A 286 20.42 -8.40 -12.49
CA GLY A 286 20.68 -9.03 -13.79
C GLY A 286 21.19 -8.05 -14.86
N PRO A 287 21.44 -8.53 -16.08
CA PRO A 287 21.83 -7.65 -17.18
C PRO A 287 20.68 -6.73 -17.56
N VAL A 288 20.96 -5.45 -17.63
CA VAL A 288 19.98 -4.41 -17.99
C VAL A 288 20.02 -4.24 -19.51
N GLY A 289 19.19 -4.99 -20.24
CA GLY A 289 19.12 -4.91 -21.71
C GLY A 289 18.36 -3.68 -22.23
N ASP A 290 17.41 -3.17 -21.44
CA ASP A 290 16.59 -2.01 -21.77
C ASP A 290 16.26 -1.20 -20.50
N ALA A 291 17.22 -0.36 -20.09
CA ALA A 291 17.05 0.50 -18.91
C ALA A 291 15.87 1.46 -19.05
N THR A 292 15.54 1.91 -20.27
CA THR A 292 14.49 2.89 -20.54
C THR A 292 13.13 2.40 -20.08
N ARG A 293 12.79 1.16 -20.38
CA ARG A 293 11.49 0.59 -20.02
C ARG A 293 11.31 0.46 -18.49
N TYR A 294 12.40 0.18 -17.77
CA TYR A 294 12.37 0.14 -16.32
C TYR A 294 12.24 1.53 -15.71
N LEU A 295 12.97 2.50 -16.27
CA LEU A 295 12.96 3.88 -15.77
C LEU A 295 11.61 4.53 -15.94
N ASP A 296 10.92 4.32 -17.05
CA ASP A 296 9.57 4.83 -17.28
C ASP A 296 8.61 4.32 -16.20
N HIS A 297 8.66 3.02 -15.89
CA HIS A 297 7.87 2.43 -14.82
C HIS A 297 8.25 2.98 -13.44
N LEU A 298 9.56 3.08 -13.13
CA LEU A 298 10.05 3.52 -11.83
C LEU A 298 9.79 5.02 -11.56
N LEU A 299 9.68 5.83 -12.61
CA LEU A 299 9.41 7.27 -12.53
C LEU A 299 7.92 7.60 -12.56
N SER A 300 7.08 6.68 -13.03
CA SER A 300 5.64 6.91 -13.04
C SER A 300 5.08 6.99 -11.62
N PRO A 301 4.36 8.07 -11.26
CA PRO A 301 3.76 8.24 -9.95
C PRO A 301 2.71 7.17 -9.64
N ARG A 302 2.24 6.44 -10.63
CA ARG A 302 1.27 5.36 -10.47
C ARG A 302 1.84 4.15 -9.72
N PHE A 303 3.15 3.91 -9.87
CA PHE A 303 3.83 2.76 -9.24
C PHE A 303 4.57 3.13 -7.96
N GLY A 304 4.65 4.43 -7.63
CA GLY A 304 5.33 4.83 -6.43
C GLY A 304 5.77 6.29 -6.38
N ARG A 305 6.73 6.56 -5.53
CA ARG A 305 7.37 7.86 -5.38
C ARG A 305 8.85 7.74 -5.62
N THR A 306 9.38 8.60 -6.48
CA THR A 306 10.82 8.65 -6.76
C THR A 306 11.41 9.95 -6.25
N LEU A 307 12.57 9.85 -5.60
CA LEU A 307 13.43 10.98 -5.23
C LEU A 307 14.68 10.97 -6.11
N ALA A 308 15.06 12.15 -6.61
CA ALA A 308 16.32 12.36 -7.30
C ALA A 308 17.25 13.26 -6.48
N ALA A 309 18.51 12.85 -6.34
CA ALA A 309 19.57 13.74 -5.90
C ALA A 309 20.24 14.36 -7.14
N GLN A 310 20.27 15.70 -7.19
CA GLN A 310 20.68 16.47 -8.35
C GLN A 310 21.79 17.46 -7.98
N THR A 311 22.81 17.55 -8.83
CA THR A 311 23.89 18.52 -8.69
C THR A 311 23.44 19.94 -9.01
N ALA A 312 24.30 20.93 -8.76
CA ALA A 312 24.04 22.32 -9.16
C ALA A 312 24.01 22.49 -10.69
N SER A 313 24.68 21.61 -11.47
CA SER A 313 24.62 21.58 -12.94
C SER A 313 23.32 20.99 -13.47
N GLY A 314 22.50 20.41 -12.64
CA GLY A 314 21.23 19.78 -13.05
C GLY A 314 21.35 18.26 -13.30
N ASP A 315 22.53 17.65 -13.14
CA ASP A 315 22.72 16.22 -13.35
C ASP A 315 22.13 15.42 -12.20
N ILE A 316 21.32 14.41 -12.48
CA ILE A 316 20.89 13.42 -11.51
C ILE A 316 22.09 12.50 -11.21
N VAL A 317 22.38 12.30 -9.93
CA VAL A 317 23.50 11.46 -9.45
C VAL A 317 23.06 10.30 -8.56
N ALA A 318 21.79 10.33 -8.12
CA ALA A 318 21.17 9.22 -7.41
C ALA A 318 19.67 9.24 -7.58
N LEU A 319 19.05 8.06 -7.54
CA LEU A 319 17.61 7.84 -7.49
C LEU A 319 17.27 6.92 -6.32
N GLY A 320 16.19 7.28 -5.62
CA GLY A 320 15.58 6.44 -4.61
C GLY A 320 14.10 6.23 -4.95
N HIS A 321 13.64 5.01 -4.87
CA HIS A 321 12.28 4.64 -5.23
C HIS A 321 11.56 4.05 -4.02
N LEU A 322 10.32 4.48 -3.80
CA LEU A 322 9.35 3.90 -2.89
C LEU A 322 8.22 3.37 -3.77
N LEU A 323 8.16 2.06 -3.97
CA LEU A 323 7.28 1.41 -4.93
C LEU A 323 6.11 0.72 -4.23
N TRP A 324 4.91 0.85 -4.81
CA TRP A 324 3.73 0.16 -4.34
C TRP A 324 3.71 -1.27 -4.90
N ASP A 325 3.83 -2.27 -4.03
CA ASP A 325 3.75 -3.69 -4.40
C ASP A 325 2.57 -4.34 -3.68
N GLY A 326 1.40 -4.26 -4.30
CA GLY A 326 0.16 -4.74 -3.71
C GLY A 326 -0.18 -4.02 -2.40
N ASP A 327 -0.08 -4.71 -1.27
CA ASP A 327 -0.24 -4.19 0.09
C ASP A 327 1.11 -3.93 0.79
N GLU A 328 2.22 -4.18 0.11
CA GLU A 328 3.58 -3.94 0.57
C GLU A 328 4.23 -2.75 -0.14
N THR A 329 5.41 -2.36 0.33
CA THR A 329 6.10 -1.19 -0.18
C THR A 329 7.60 -1.49 -0.29
N GLU A 330 8.11 -1.49 -1.52
CA GLU A 330 9.53 -1.71 -1.78
C GLU A 330 10.30 -0.39 -1.75
N VAL A 331 11.48 -0.39 -1.13
CA VAL A 331 12.47 0.69 -1.26
C VAL A 331 13.66 0.22 -2.07
N ALA A 332 14.08 1.03 -3.03
CA ALA A 332 15.22 0.71 -3.88
C ALA A 332 16.05 1.95 -4.19
N LEU A 333 17.38 1.78 -4.26
CA LEU A 333 18.33 2.88 -4.42
C LEU A 333 19.31 2.59 -5.56
N ILE A 334 19.70 3.64 -6.28
CA ILE A 334 20.86 3.64 -7.16
C ILE A 334 21.60 4.95 -6.98
N VAL A 335 22.92 4.87 -6.83
CA VAL A 335 23.82 6.02 -6.71
C VAL A 335 24.95 5.84 -7.71
N GLU A 336 25.21 6.85 -8.54
CA GLU A 336 26.33 6.87 -9.48
C GLU A 336 27.67 6.62 -8.76
N ASP A 337 28.56 5.82 -9.33
CA ASP A 337 29.77 5.33 -8.68
C ASP A 337 30.62 6.43 -8.05
N ALA A 338 30.77 7.56 -8.76
CA ALA A 338 31.52 8.73 -8.27
C ALA A 338 30.90 9.42 -7.05
N TRP A 339 29.63 9.13 -6.73
CA TRP A 339 28.85 9.74 -5.65
C TRP A 339 28.54 8.77 -4.51
N GLN A 340 28.96 7.50 -4.64
CA GLN A 340 28.76 6.49 -3.58
C GLN A 340 29.59 6.81 -2.34
N ARG A 341 29.19 6.21 -1.19
CA ARG A 341 29.84 6.33 0.12
C ARG A 341 29.97 7.77 0.66
N ARG A 342 29.09 8.67 0.21
CA ARG A 342 28.99 10.08 0.66
C ARG A 342 27.72 10.37 1.48
N GLY A 343 26.97 9.34 1.86
CA GLY A 343 25.73 9.48 2.62
C GLY A 343 24.46 9.69 1.78
N ILE A 344 24.55 9.93 0.45
CA ILE A 344 23.38 10.21 -0.39
C ILE A 344 22.36 9.07 -0.33
N GLY A 345 22.79 7.82 -0.45
CA GLY A 345 21.89 6.67 -0.41
C GLY A 345 21.17 6.52 0.92
N ALA A 346 21.85 6.75 2.04
CA ALA A 346 21.23 6.70 3.38
C ALA A 346 20.22 7.81 3.57
N GLU A 347 20.50 9.02 3.11
CA GLU A 347 19.60 10.16 3.17
C GLU A 347 18.34 9.93 2.31
N LEU A 348 18.50 9.45 1.06
CA LEU A 348 17.37 9.11 0.22
C LEU A 348 16.50 8.03 0.87
N LEU A 349 17.11 7.00 1.45
CA LEU A 349 16.40 5.93 2.13
C LEU A 349 15.60 6.44 3.33
N SER A 350 16.21 7.29 4.18
CA SER A 350 15.53 7.91 5.32
C SER A 350 14.28 8.65 4.87
N ARG A 351 14.39 9.49 3.85
CA ARG A 351 13.26 10.26 3.31
C ARG A 351 12.16 9.37 2.70
N LEU A 352 12.54 8.29 2.02
CA LEU A 352 11.57 7.32 1.48
C LEU A 352 10.84 6.61 2.59
N VAL A 353 11.52 6.29 3.70
CA VAL A 353 10.91 5.70 4.89
C VAL A 353 9.94 6.69 5.55
N ASP A 354 10.33 7.97 5.68
CA ASP A 354 9.42 9.01 6.18
C ASP A 354 8.17 9.13 5.31
N MET A 355 8.33 9.11 3.97
CA MET A 355 7.21 9.13 3.03
C MET A 355 6.32 7.87 3.14
N ALA A 356 6.89 6.71 3.46
CA ALA A 356 6.14 5.48 3.70
C ALA A 356 5.33 5.56 5.01
N VAL A 357 5.92 6.13 6.07
CA VAL A 357 5.23 6.39 7.34
C VAL A 357 4.07 7.35 7.14
N GLU A 358 4.27 8.46 6.43
CA GLU A 358 3.22 9.42 6.07
C GLU A 358 2.10 8.79 5.23
N ALA A 359 2.46 7.83 4.37
CA ALA A 359 1.51 7.06 3.57
C ALA A 359 0.74 6.01 4.39
N GLY A 360 1.09 5.81 5.67
CA GLY A 360 0.46 4.83 6.56
C GLY A 360 0.92 3.39 6.30
N CYS A 361 2.10 3.19 5.69
CA CYS A 361 2.66 1.86 5.49
C CYS A 361 3.12 1.26 6.83
N ALA A 362 2.85 -0.02 7.05
CA ALA A 362 3.27 -0.72 8.26
C ALA A 362 4.74 -1.15 8.22
N HIS A 363 5.29 -1.35 7.05
CA HIS A 363 6.67 -1.76 6.81
C HIS A 363 7.11 -1.38 5.39
N VAL A 364 8.42 -1.36 5.20
CA VAL A 364 9.04 -1.28 3.88
C VAL A 364 10.06 -2.41 3.74
N TYR A 365 10.24 -2.91 2.54
CA TYR A 365 11.26 -3.93 2.28
C TYR A 365 12.19 -3.52 1.14
N ALA A 366 13.39 -4.07 1.19
CA ALA A 366 14.38 -3.92 0.12
C ALA A 366 14.81 -5.30 -0.36
N VAL A 367 14.78 -5.50 -1.68
CA VAL A 367 15.33 -6.69 -2.33
C VAL A 367 16.77 -6.37 -2.76
N THR A 368 17.72 -7.18 -2.34
CA THR A 368 19.12 -6.94 -2.67
C THR A 368 19.90 -8.25 -2.76
N GLN A 369 21.14 -8.20 -3.25
CA GLN A 369 22.05 -9.33 -3.18
C GLN A 369 22.64 -9.42 -1.77
N ALA A 370 22.85 -10.60 -1.23
CA ALA A 370 23.47 -10.79 0.08
C ALA A 370 24.87 -10.15 0.19
N SER A 371 25.57 -10.01 -0.95
CA SER A 371 26.87 -9.33 -1.07
C SER A 371 26.79 -7.80 -1.10
N ASN A 372 25.60 -7.22 -1.25
CA ASN A 372 25.41 -5.76 -1.30
C ASN A 372 25.44 -5.16 0.11
N THR A 373 26.65 -5.05 0.67
CA THR A 373 26.84 -4.51 2.02
C THR A 373 26.37 -3.06 2.17
N GLY A 374 26.35 -2.28 1.06
CA GLY A 374 25.90 -0.89 1.06
C GLY A 374 24.42 -0.75 1.39
N MET A 375 23.56 -1.55 0.73
CA MET A 375 22.11 -1.52 1.00
C MET A 375 21.80 -2.06 2.40
N VAL A 376 22.45 -3.14 2.81
CA VAL A 376 22.30 -3.69 4.17
C VAL A 376 22.70 -2.68 5.24
N ALA A 377 23.81 -1.96 5.04
CA ALA A 377 24.26 -0.92 5.96
C ALA A 377 23.28 0.27 6.01
N ALA A 378 22.74 0.68 4.86
CA ALA A 378 21.75 1.75 4.79
C ALA A 378 20.46 1.36 5.55
N MET A 379 19.93 0.14 5.35
CA MET A 379 18.77 -0.36 6.08
C MET A 379 19.01 -0.42 7.59
N ARG A 380 20.18 -0.89 8.03
CA ARG A 380 20.58 -0.91 9.45
C ARG A 380 20.69 0.49 10.04
N GLY A 381 21.17 1.44 9.24
CA GLY A 381 21.29 2.86 9.63
C GLY A 381 19.96 3.56 9.94
N LEU A 382 18.82 2.99 9.54
CA LEU A 382 17.50 3.50 9.90
C LEU A 382 17.17 3.35 11.39
N GLY A 383 17.86 2.47 12.14
CA GLY A 383 17.58 2.22 13.55
C GLY A 383 16.22 1.55 13.82
N LEU A 384 15.58 1.02 12.80
CA LEU A 384 14.28 0.34 12.89
C LEU A 384 14.46 -1.17 13.12
N PRO A 385 13.45 -1.88 13.69
CA PRO A 385 13.45 -3.33 13.75
C PRO A 385 13.50 -3.94 12.34
N LEU A 386 14.50 -4.78 12.08
CA LEU A 386 14.72 -5.40 10.78
C LEU A 386 14.49 -6.91 10.85
N ASP A 387 13.90 -7.44 9.79
CA ASP A 387 13.79 -8.86 9.49
C ASP A 387 14.57 -9.19 8.21
N TYR A 388 15.19 -10.38 8.14
CA TYR A 388 16.04 -10.78 7.04
C TYR A 388 15.59 -12.12 6.49
N GLN A 389 15.41 -12.21 5.19
CA GLN A 389 15.11 -13.45 4.49
C GLN A 389 16.11 -13.65 3.37
N VAL A 390 16.64 -14.85 3.24
CA VAL A 390 17.57 -15.21 2.16
C VAL A 390 16.94 -16.31 1.33
N GLU A 391 16.80 -16.07 0.04
CA GLU A 391 16.27 -17.02 -0.92
C GLU A 391 17.11 -16.98 -2.19
N GLU A 392 17.71 -18.12 -2.57
CA GLU A 392 18.51 -18.29 -3.79
C GLU A 392 19.57 -17.18 -4.02
N GLY A 393 20.24 -16.72 -2.95
CA GLY A 393 21.26 -15.65 -3.02
C GLY A 393 20.69 -14.23 -3.05
N THR A 394 19.38 -14.09 -3.03
CA THR A 394 18.67 -12.83 -2.86
C THR A 394 18.37 -12.61 -1.38
N LEU A 395 18.64 -11.42 -0.88
CA LEU A 395 18.35 -10.99 0.48
C LEU A 395 17.18 -10.00 0.46
N VAL A 396 16.12 -10.31 1.17
CA VAL A 396 15.03 -9.38 1.46
C VAL A 396 15.23 -8.85 2.88
N VAL A 397 15.32 -7.54 3.01
CA VAL A 397 15.45 -6.84 4.31
C VAL A 397 14.18 -6.04 4.53
N THR A 398 13.40 -6.40 5.55
CA THR A 398 12.14 -5.72 5.88
C THR A 398 12.33 -4.88 7.14
N ALA A 399 12.02 -3.58 7.06
CA ALA A 399 11.98 -2.66 8.19
C ALA A 399 10.53 -2.45 8.63
N ARG A 400 10.26 -2.62 9.94
CA ARG A 400 8.95 -2.31 10.52
C ARG A 400 8.87 -0.84 10.85
N LEU A 401 7.82 -0.18 10.34
CA LEU A 401 7.51 1.22 10.59
C LEU A 401 6.61 1.31 11.83
N THR A 402 6.90 2.27 12.71
CA THR A 402 5.98 2.58 13.81
C THR A 402 4.91 3.52 13.23
N PRO A 403 3.60 3.20 13.33
CA PRO A 403 2.57 4.13 12.90
C PRO A 403 2.72 5.44 13.67
N VAL A 404 2.81 6.57 12.97
CA VAL A 404 2.70 7.88 13.61
C VAL A 404 1.24 8.00 14.05
N PRO A 405 0.94 8.22 15.35
CA PRO A 405 -0.41 8.53 15.78
C PRO A 405 -0.82 9.81 15.02
N SER A 406 -1.92 9.72 14.27
CA SER A 406 -2.46 10.86 13.53
C SER A 406 -2.58 12.04 14.48
N HIS A 407 -2.00 13.17 14.13
CA HIS A 407 -2.02 14.38 14.94
C HIS A 407 -3.47 14.70 15.30
N SER A 408 -3.80 14.54 16.60
CA SER A 408 -4.96 15.17 17.21
C SER A 408 -4.89 16.65 16.88
N ALA A 409 -5.99 17.23 16.43
CA ALA A 409 -6.13 18.66 16.28
C ALA A 409 -5.64 19.35 17.59
N PRO A 410 -4.97 20.52 17.52
CA PRO A 410 -4.51 21.20 18.72
C PRO A 410 -5.72 21.46 19.62
N GLU A 411 -5.64 20.98 20.87
CA GLU A 411 -6.61 21.29 21.91
C GLU A 411 -6.76 22.82 21.98
N ALA A 412 -7.98 23.29 21.77
CA ALA A 412 -8.34 24.67 21.95
C ALA A 412 -8.07 25.03 23.42
N GLY A 413 -6.97 25.75 23.65
CA GLY A 413 -6.57 26.20 24.97
C GLY A 413 -7.68 26.94 25.66
N GLU A 414 -8.08 26.42 26.81
CA GLU A 414 -8.97 27.01 27.79
C GLU A 414 -8.42 28.37 28.22
N ARG A 415 -9.03 29.45 27.73
CA ARG A 415 -8.75 30.80 28.24
C ARG A 415 -9.39 30.96 29.61
N VAL A 416 -8.60 30.72 30.64
CA VAL A 416 -8.97 31.17 32.00
C VAL A 416 -9.01 32.71 32.01
N ALA A 417 -10.23 33.24 32.12
CA ALA A 417 -10.45 34.63 32.42
C ALA A 417 -9.92 34.90 33.87
N ARG A 418 -8.95 35.78 34.01
CA ARG A 418 -8.65 36.45 35.30
C ARG A 418 -9.16 37.87 35.22
N HIS A 419 -9.88 38.20 36.29
CA HIS A 419 -10.34 39.54 36.66
C HIS A 419 -9.25 40.60 36.62
#